data_abf75c9dbd74c7cd5bd1d2809115d3da
#
_entry.id   abf75c9dbd74c7cd5bd1d2809115d3da
#
_cell.length_a   1.000
_cell.length_b   1.000
_cell.length_c   1.000
_cell.angle_alpha   90.00
_cell.angle_beta   90.00
_cell.angle_gamma   90.00
#
_symmetry.space_group_name_H-M   'P 1'
#
loop_
_entity.id
_entity.type
_entity.pdbx_description
1 polymer ?
#
loop_
_entity_poly.entity_id
_entity_poly.type
_entity_poly.pdbx_seq_one_letter_code
_entity_poly.pdbx_strand_id
1 'polypeptide(L)'
;TQHGGNEMTLIGLIQTIMHHGMVVVGLPYTWQGQMRMDEITGGSPYGATTITGGDGSRMPSDNELEGARFQGRLAAETAKKLFG
;
A
#
# COMPACT_ATOMS: atom_id res chain seq x y z
N THR A 1 -15.80 1.14 -8.12
CA THR A 1 -14.48 0.85 -8.72
C THR A 1 -13.59 0.16 -7.72
N GLN A 2 -12.64 -0.62 -8.22
CA GLN A 2 -11.82 -1.44 -7.32
C GLN A 2 -10.88 -0.62 -6.43
N HIS A 3 -10.59 0.62 -6.78
CA HIS A 3 -9.71 1.49 -6.00
C HIS A 3 -10.45 2.63 -5.32
N GLY A 4 -11.79 2.59 -5.33
CA GLY A 4 -12.60 3.65 -4.75
C GLY A 4 -12.34 3.83 -3.27
N GLY A 5 -11.92 5.03 -2.87
CA GLY A 5 -11.66 5.36 -1.48
C GLY A 5 -10.29 4.96 -0.95
N ASN A 6 -9.57 4.05 -1.59
CA ASN A 6 -8.26 3.59 -1.11
C ASN A 6 -7.25 4.72 -1.01
N GLU A 7 -7.16 5.52 -2.06
CA GLU A 7 -6.19 6.61 -2.11
C GLU A 7 -6.48 7.68 -1.08
N MET A 8 -7.76 8.08 -0.95
CA MET A 8 -8.14 9.10 0.03
C MET A 8 -7.92 8.64 1.46
N THR A 9 -8.19 7.38 1.74
CA THR A 9 -7.93 6.80 3.06
C THR A 9 -6.44 6.84 3.40
N LEU A 10 -5.59 6.42 2.45
CA LEU A 10 -4.15 6.42 2.64
C LEU A 10 -3.60 7.84 2.77
N ILE A 11 -4.05 8.77 1.94
CA ILE A 11 -3.62 10.17 2.01
C ILE A 11 -4.01 10.78 3.35
N GLY A 12 -5.21 10.52 3.85
CA GLY A 12 -5.64 11.00 5.15
C GLY A 12 -4.79 10.45 6.29
N LEU A 13 -4.43 9.16 6.22
CA LEU A 13 -3.55 8.54 7.20
C LEU A 13 -2.14 9.14 7.12
N ILE A 14 -1.60 9.30 5.92
CA ILE A 14 -0.28 9.90 5.69
C ILE A 14 -0.24 11.31 6.28
N GLN A 15 -1.27 12.11 6.03
CA GLN A 15 -1.37 13.46 6.58
C GLN A 15 -1.27 13.44 8.11
N THR A 16 -1.97 12.53 8.75
CA THR A 16 -1.96 12.39 10.21
C THR A 16 -0.59 12.00 10.73
N ILE A 17 0.04 10.99 10.12
CA ILE A 17 1.34 10.50 10.62
C ILE A 17 2.47 11.51 10.35
N MET A 18 2.36 12.34 9.31
CA MET A 18 3.33 13.40 9.08
C MET A 18 3.35 14.45 10.19
N HIS A 19 2.22 14.67 10.85
CA HIS A 19 2.16 15.56 12.02
C HIS A 19 3.01 15.03 13.19
N HIS A 20 3.29 13.73 13.20
CA HIS A 20 4.15 13.11 14.21
C HIS A 20 5.63 13.05 13.78
N GLY A 21 5.98 13.67 12.67
CA GLY A 21 7.36 13.70 12.20
C GLY A 21 7.83 12.42 11.52
N MET A 22 6.91 11.56 11.13
CA MET A 22 7.25 10.31 10.45
C MET A 22 7.61 10.54 8.99
N VAL A 23 8.57 9.77 8.48
CA VAL A 23 8.95 9.79 7.08
C VAL A 23 8.03 8.85 6.31
N VAL A 24 7.43 9.35 5.23
CA VAL A 24 6.50 8.58 4.41
C VAL A 24 7.27 7.77 3.37
N VAL A 25 7.00 6.47 3.32
CA VAL A 25 7.52 5.57 2.30
C VAL A 25 6.31 4.87 1.67
N GLY A 26 6.05 5.15 0.40
CA GLY A 26 4.88 4.60 -0.28
C GLY A 26 5.15 3.21 -0.85
N LEU A 27 4.40 2.88 -1.90
CA LEU A 27 4.56 1.65 -2.68
C LEU A 27 4.95 2.07 -4.10
N PRO A 28 6.25 2.14 -4.40
CA PRO A 28 6.69 2.70 -5.68
C PRO A 28 6.42 1.75 -6.85
N TYR A 29 6.37 2.29 -8.05
CA TYR A 29 6.12 1.50 -9.27
C TYR A 29 7.29 0.56 -9.63
N THR A 30 8.39 0.60 -8.91
CA THR A 30 9.41 -0.44 -9.01
C THR A 30 8.86 -1.82 -8.64
N TRP A 31 7.81 -1.86 -7.79
CA TRP A 31 7.00 -3.07 -7.65
C TRP A 31 5.87 -3.01 -8.67
N GLN A 32 5.97 -3.80 -9.73
CA GLN A 32 5.06 -3.71 -10.86
C GLN A 32 3.73 -4.42 -10.65
N GLY A 33 3.57 -5.14 -9.55
CA GLY A 33 2.32 -5.84 -9.25
C GLY A 33 1.11 -4.92 -9.12
N GLN A 34 1.31 -3.65 -8.79
CA GLN A 34 0.21 -2.69 -8.70
C GLN A 34 -0.31 -2.24 -10.06
N MET A 35 0.39 -2.57 -11.15
CA MET A 35 -0.03 -2.23 -12.50
C MET A 35 -0.82 -3.35 -13.19
N ARG A 36 -1.13 -4.42 -12.49
CA ARG A 36 -1.87 -5.55 -13.06
C ARG A 36 -3.29 -5.14 -13.44
N MET A 37 -3.73 -5.62 -14.60
CA MET A 37 -5.09 -5.38 -15.09
C MET A 37 -5.84 -6.68 -15.35
N ASP A 38 -5.22 -7.83 -15.08
CA ASP A 38 -5.78 -9.16 -15.35
C ASP A 38 -6.57 -9.73 -14.16
N GLU A 39 -6.59 -9.01 -13.05
CA GLU A 39 -7.40 -9.39 -11.88
C GLU A 39 -7.83 -8.15 -11.11
N ILE A 40 -8.82 -8.32 -10.24
CA ILE A 40 -9.18 -7.28 -9.28
C ILE A 40 -8.13 -7.32 -8.17
N THR A 41 -7.41 -6.22 -7.98
CA THR A 41 -6.33 -6.16 -6.99
C THR A 41 -6.21 -4.75 -6.41
N GLY A 42 -5.87 -4.68 -5.12
CA GLY A 42 -5.59 -3.42 -4.46
C GLY A 42 -4.17 -2.94 -4.73
N GLY A 43 -3.78 -1.89 -4.02
CA GLY A 43 -2.47 -1.27 -4.13
C GLY A 43 -2.52 0.09 -4.82
N SER A 44 -1.64 0.96 -4.38
CA SER A 44 -1.48 2.29 -4.98
C SER A 44 -0.09 2.80 -4.63
N PRO A 45 0.38 3.90 -5.29
CA PRO A 45 1.67 4.50 -4.91
C PRO A 45 1.71 4.96 -3.45
N TYR A 46 0.56 5.18 -2.84
CA TYR A 46 0.47 5.66 -1.45
C TYR A 46 0.56 4.53 -0.43
N GLY A 47 0.34 3.30 -0.83
CA GLY A 47 0.47 2.15 0.06
C GLY A 47 -0.26 0.92 -0.44
N ALA A 48 0.05 -0.21 0.19
CA ALA A 48 -0.61 -1.48 -0.08
C ALA A 48 -2.03 -1.47 0.47
N THR A 49 -2.97 -2.02 -0.27
CA THR A 49 -4.37 -2.13 0.11
C THR A 49 -4.96 -3.44 -0.37
N THR A 50 -6.16 -3.76 0.11
CA THR A 50 -6.92 -4.90 -0.37
C THR A 50 -8.36 -4.48 -0.66
N ILE A 51 -9.05 -5.28 -1.45
CA ILE A 51 -10.45 -5.09 -1.79
C ILE A 51 -11.22 -6.27 -1.24
N THR A 52 -12.17 -6.00 -0.34
CA THR A 52 -12.88 -7.07 0.36
C THR A 52 -14.23 -7.44 -0.26
N GLY A 53 -14.72 -6.63 -1.19
CA GLY A 53 -16.08 -6.77 -1.72
C GLY A 53 -17.11 -6.15 -0.79
N GLY A 54 -18.35 -6.06 -1.27
CA GLY A 54 -19.43 -5.41 -0.53
C GLY A 54 -19.80 -6.10 0.78
N ASP A 55 -19.59 -7.42 0.87
CA ASP A 55 -19.90 -8.21 2.06
C ASP A 55 -18.66 -8.55 2.89
N GLY A 56 -17.49 -8.06 2.50
CA GLY A 56 -16.25 -8.31 3.24
C GLY A 56 -15.69 -9.72 3.11
N SER A 57 -16.22 -10.52 2.19
CA SER A 57 -15.86 -11.95 2.10
C SER A 57 -14.53 -12.21 1.38
N ARG A 58 -14.07 -11.26 0.56
CA ARG A 58 -12.85 -11.45 -0.21
C ARG A 58 -11.61 -11.25 0.67
N MET A 59 -10.77 -12.26 0.74
CA MET A 59 -9.49 -12.16 1.44
C MET A 59 -8.42 -11.55 0.53
N PRO A 60 -7.33 -10.97 1.10
CA PRO A 60 -6.25 -10.42 0.28
C PRO A 60 -5.70 -11.45 -0.69
N SER A 61 -5.50 -11.03 -1.95
CA SER A 61 -4.92 -11.89 -2.98
C SER A 61 -3.41 -12.02 -2.78
N ASP A 62 -2.81 -12.99 -3.46
CA ASP A 62 -1.35 -13.17 -3.44
C ASP A 62 -0.64 -11.91 -3.92
N ASN A 63 -1.17 -11.25 -4.95
CA ASN A 63 -0.59 -10.00 -5.46
C ASN A 63 -0.64 -8.90 -4.41
N GLU A 64 -1.76 -8.76 -3.70
CA GLU A 64 -1.90 -7.77 -2.64
C GLU A 64 -0.95 -8.06 -1.48
N LEU A 65 -0.80 -9.32 -1.10
CA LEU A 65 0.14 -9.73 -0.06
C LEU A 65 1.59 -9.46 -0.46
N GLU A 66 1.94 -9.70 -1.72
CA GLU A 66 3.27 -9.37 -2.24
C GLU A 66 3.54 -7.87 -2.18
N GLY A 67 2.53 -7.05 -2.51
CA GLY A 67 2.64 -5.59 -2.38
C GLY A 67 2.91 -5.17 -0.95
N ALA A 68 2.19 -5.75 0.01
CA ALA A 68 2.39 -5.45 1.42
C ALA A 68 3.79 -5.88 1.89
N ARG A 69 4.27 -7.04 1.44
CA ARG A 69 5.63 -7.50 1.75
C ARG A 69 6.69 -6.58 1.16
N PHE A 70 6.50 -6.14 -0.08
CA PHE A 70 7.41 -5.21 -0.74
C PHE A 70 7.47 -3.90 0.05
N GLN A 71 6.32 -3.35 0.41
CA GLN A 71 6.26 -2.10 1.17
C GLN A 71 6.90 -2.23 2.54
N GLY A 72 6.64 -3.31 3.26
CA GLY A 72 7.24 -3.56 4.57
C GLY A 72 8.76 -3.67 4.50
N ARG A 73 9.26 -4.37 3.48
CA ARG A 73 10.71 -4.51 3.25
C ARG A 73 11.34 -3.16 2.92
N LEU A 74 10.70 -2.38 2.06
CA LEU A 74 11.18 -1.04 1.70
C LEU A 74 11.21 -0.11 2.92
N ALA A 75 10.17 -0.15 3.75
CA ALA A 75 10.12 0.64 4.97
C ALA A 75 11.26 0.26 5.92
N ALA A 76 11.51 -1.03 6.09
CA ALA A 76 12.58 -1.52 6.96
C ALA A 76 13.96 -1.11 6.42
N GLU A 77 14.19 -1.24 5.12
CA GLU A 77 15.45 -0.83 4.50
C GLU A 77 15.68 0.67 4.61
N THR A 78 14.63 1.45 4.41
CA THR A 78 14.70 2.91 4.53
C THR A 78 15.02 3.32 5.98
N ALA A 79 14.35 2.71 6.94
CA ALA A 79 14.61 2.98 8.36
C ALA A 79 16.06 2.65 8.73
N LYS A 80 16.58 1.55 8.22
CA LYS A 80 17.99 1.17 8.46
C LYS A 80 18.96 2.20 7.90
N LYS A 81 18.68 2.71 6.69
CA LYS A 81 19.54 3.72 6.07
C LYS A 81 19.50 5.06 6.80
N LEU A 82 18.33 5.44 7.32
CA LEU A 82 18.16 6.75 7.95
C LEU A 82 18.53 6.76 9.43
N PHE A 83 18.30 5.67 10.14
CA PHE A 83 18.38 5.66 11.60
C PHE A 83 19.31 4.59 12.17
N GLY A 84 19.96 3.85 11.33
CA GLY A 84 20.90 2.87 11.76
C GLY A 84 20.62 1.45 11.53
#